data_4a913d4a670ba6d3751efb3bd5cdde38
#
_entry.id   4a913d4a670ba6d3751efb3bd5cdde38
#
_cell.length_a   1.000
_cell.length_b   1.000
_cell.length_c   1.000
_cell.angle_alpha   90.00
_cell.angle_beta   90.00
_cell.angle_gamma   90.00
#
_symmetry.space_group_name_H-M   'P 1'
#
loop_
_entity.id
_entity.type
_entity.pdbx_description
1 polymer ?
#
loop_
_entity_poly.entity_id
_entity_poly.type
_entity_poly.pdbx_seq_one_letter_code
_entity_poly.pdbx_strand_id
1 'polypeptide(L)'
;MMEENRAEQLLFLWEKISEGEIRLLRVFGEQPVVTVPGFIDGRCVRELGDYCFSRRKLPENEIRYSRYCGGMWESGLSVLKDKEKKDHISSEQEENIVSLETIERDGKLHELSEKYIKEVQLPADIVKIGSCAFYNCTKMERISVYPKLVEVGGDAFMNCLNLRSLRMCAGVEEPTGLKQLLAQIKWQVEVSFEQEDGEREAVLLYPEYYESYDEIGPAHIFELNLTGEGFRARQCFKEGVILLNAYDEIFPQACVEESAEVLIPMAWNRLYAACGLSLEARAAYETYVREQSGKVLAILLKKRELKPLHFFFEKGYGRKEQIEDAVAIASHEEWMEGVASLIAWKRQLFAEPEKTADVKSRYSFEEF
;
A
#
# COMPACT_ATOMS: atom_id res chain seq x y z
N MET A 1 -1.12 -28.88 -18.20
CA MET A 1 -1.39 -27.87 -19.25
C MET A 1 -0.50 -26.69 -18.89
N MET A 2 0.47 -26.37 -19.73
CA MET A 2 1.33 -25.18 -19.57
C MET A 2 0.44 -23.96 -19.82
N GLU A 3 0.22 -23.14 -18.78
CA GLU A 3 -0.25 -21.77 -19.00
C GLU A 3 0.81 -21.07 -19.84
N GLU A 4 0.50 -20.79 -21.08
CA GLU A 4 1.26 -19.89 -21.92
C GLU A 4 1.34 -18.55 -21.18
N ASN A 5 2.57 -18.21 -20.82
CA ASN A 5 2.95 -16.91 -20.27
C ASN A 5 2.65 -15.86 -21.35
N ARG A 6 1.40 -15.41 -21.45
CA ARG A 6 1.00 -14.31 -22.33
C ARG A 6 1.76 -13.08 -21.82
N ALA A 7 2.71 -12.62 -22.60
CA ALA A 7 3.42 -11.40 -22.32
C ALA A 7 2.41 -10.26 -22.16
N GLU A 8 2.41 -9.63 -21.00
CA GLU A 8 1.56 -8.49 -20.67
C GLU A 8 1.80 -7.38 -21.71
N GLN A 9 0.70 -6.84 -22.25
CA GLN A 9 0.76 -5.72 -23.16
C GLN A 9 0.48 -4.43 -22.40
N LEU A 10 1.40 -3.47 -22.52
CA LEU A 10 1.27 -2.14 -21.93
C LEU A 10 1.49 -1.08 -23.02
N LEU A 11 0.74 0.01 -22.93
CA LEU A 11 0.95 1.17 -23.79
C LEU A 11 1.01 2.42 -22.92
N PHE A 12 1.99 3.25 -23.19
CA PHE A 12 2.27 4.47 -22.45
C PHE A 12 2.19 5.67 -23.39
N LEU A 13 1.46 6.70 -22.98
CA LEU A 13 1.50 8.02 -23.60
C LEU A 13 2.38 8.92 -22.74
N TRP A 14 3.30 9.63 -23.39
CA TRP A 14 4.27 10.44 -22.68
C TRP A 14 4.66 11.69 -23.47
N GLU A 15 5.21 12.68 -22.79
CA GLU A 15 5.84 13.88 -23.35
C GLU A 15 7.28 14.00 -22.88
N LYS A 16 8.11 14.65 -23.68
CA LYS A 16 9.52 14.89 -23.36
C LYS A 16 9.65 16.06 -22.39
N ILE A 17 10.39 15.85 -21.29
CA ILE A 17 10.80 16.92 -20.37
C ILE A 17 12.19 17.42 -20.75
N SER A 18 13.14 16.50 -20.97
CA SER A 18 14.51 16.77 -21.38
C SER A 18 14.98 15.69 -22.36
N GLU A 19 16.24 15.71 -22.80
CA GLU A 19 16.74 14.71 -23.76
C GLU A 19 16.69 13.28 -23.25
N GLY A 20 16.83 13.08 -21.95
CA GLY A 20 16.84 11.75 -21.32
C GLY A 20 15.64 11.48 -20.42
N GLU A 21 14.70 12.40 -20.28
CA GLU A 21 13.63 12.32 -19.28
C GLU A 21 12.25 12.60 -19.87
N ILE A 22 11.26 11.86 -19.36
CA ILE A 22 9.87 11.94 -19.81
C ILE A 22 8.89 12.10 -18.65
N ARG A 23 7.74 12.70 -18.98
CA ARG A 23 6.54 12.75 -18.17
C ARG A 23 5.51 11.80 -18.75
N LEU A 24 5.02 10.89 -17.91
CA LEU A 24 3.98 9.95 -18.28
C LEU A 24 2.61 10.64 -18.23
N LEU A 25 1.86 10.54 -19.32
CA LEU A 25 0.56 11.21 -19.46
C LEU A 25 -0.62 10.26 -19.34
N ARG A 26 -0.45 8.98 -19.78
CA ARG A 26 -1.50 7.98 -19.77
C ARG A 26 -0.93 6.57 -19.81
N VAL A 27 -1.62 5.62 -19.22
CA VAL A 27 -1.23 4.20 -19.23
C VAL A 27 -2.41 3.35 -19.65
N PHE A 28 -2.17 2.36 -20.51
CA PHE A 28 -3.12 1.35 -20.92
C PHE A 28 -2.53 -0.03 -20.67
N GLY A 29 -3.36 -0.97 -20.22
CA GLY A 29 -2.95 -2.35 -19.93
C GLY A 29 -4.12 -3.31 -19.92
N GLU A 30 -3.82 -4.61 -19.91
CA GLU A 30 -4.81 -5.68 -19.85
C GLU A 30 -5.32 -5.91 -18.43
N GLN A 31 -4.50 -5.61 -17.42
CA GLN A 31 -4.76 -5.86 -16.01
C GLN A 31 -4.94 -4.56 -15.20
N PRO A 32 -5.73 -4.60 -14.11
CA PRO A 32 -5.93 -3.43 -13.26
C PRO A 32 -4.72 -3.13 -12.33
N VAL A 33 -3.61 -3.79 -12.52
CA VAL A 33 -2.36 -3.66 -11.78
C VAL A 33 -1.27 -3.25 -12.75
N VAL A 34 -0.46 -2.27 -12.41
CA VAL A 34 0.64 -1.83 -13.28
C VAL A 34 1.91 -1.54 -12.50
N THR A 35 3.03 -2.08 -13.00
CA THR A 35 4.37 -1.63 -12.65
C THR A 35 4.84 -0.70 -13.74
N VAL A 36 4.94 0.60 -13.42
CA VAL A 36 5.45 1.60 -14.36
C VAL A 36 6.96 1.40 -14.49
N PRO A 37 7.49 1.15 -15.71
CA PRO A 37 8.92 0.92 -15.88
C PRO A 37 9.72 2.20 -15.62
N GLY A 38 10.97 2.05 -15.12
CA GLY A 38 11.86 3.19 -14.90
C GLY A 38 12.30 3.88 -16.19
N PHE A 39 12.32 3.12 -17.29
CA PHE A 39 12.70 3.61 -18.61
C PHE A 39 11.67 3.20 -19.65
N ILE A 40 11.28 4.13 -20.50
CA ILE A 40 10.42 3.93 -21.66
C ILE A 40 11.18 4.43 -22.89
N ASP A 41 11.43 3.55 -23.85
CA ASP A 41 12.18 3.87 -25.08
C ASP A 41 13.54 4.56 -24.79
N GLY A 42 14.27 4.01 -23.81
CA GLY A 42 15.58 4.49 -23.38
C GLY A 42 15.58 5.80 -22.59
N ARG A 43 14.40 6.35 -22.22
CA ARG A 43 14.25 7.59 -21.45
C ARG A 43 13.71 7.31 -20.07
N CYS A 44 14.27 8.00 -19.08
CA CYS A 44 13.88 7.85 -17.68
C CYS A 44 12.49 8.46 -17.42
N VAL A 45 11.61 7.73 -16.78
CA VAL A 45 10.30 8.23 -16.31
C VAL A 45 10.51 9.01 -15.02
N ARG A 46 10.46 10.33 -15.11
CA ARG A 46 10.70 11.25 -13.97
C ARG A 46 9.44 11.77 -13.32
N GLU A 47 8.36 11.93 -14.10
CA GLU A 47 7.14 12.54 -13.61
C GLU A 47 5.91 11.79 -14.11
N LEU A 48 4.87 11.76 -13.26
CA LEU A 48 3.50 11.57 -13.70
C LEU A 48 2.90 12.94 -14.03
N GLY A 49 2.26 13.05 -15.20
CA GLY A 49 1.53 14.24 -15.60
C GLY A 49 0.23 14.42 -14.83
N ASP A 50 -0.35 15.60 -14.96
CA ASP A 50 -1.67 15.89 -14.44
C ASP A 50 -2.71 14.94 -15.04
N TYR A 51 -3.60 14.41 -14.19
CA TYR A 51 -4.63 13.45 -14.60
C TYR A 51 -4.10 12.15 -15.27
N CYS A 52 -2.87 11.72 -15.00
CA CYS A 52 -2.24 10.58 -15.67
C CYS A 52 -3.09 9.28 -15.59
N PHE A 53 -3.71 9.01 -14.46
CA PHE A 53 -4.62 7.88 -14.24
C PHE A 53 -6.10 8.31 -14.14
N SER A 54 -6.47 9.42 -14.79
CA SER A 54 -7.84 9.94 -14.82
C SER A 54 -8.28 10.29 -16.24
N ARG A 55 -9.57 10.07 -16.57
CA ARG A 55 -10.14 10.31 -17.89
C ARG A 55 -10.38 11.79 -18.19
N ARG A 56 -9.35 12.60 -18.08
CA ARG A 56 -9.36 14.03 -18.46
C ARG A 56 -8.69 14.24 -19.79
N LYS A 57 -8.92 15.40 -20.40
CA LYS A 57 -8.25 15.78 -21.65
C LYS A 57 -6.73 15.71 -21.49
N LEU A 58 -6.07 15.10 -22.45
CA LEU A 58 -4.61 15.15 -22.58
C LEU A 58 -4.16 16.58 -22.89
N PRO A 59 -2.93 16.97 -22.52
CA PRO A 59 -2.37 18.27 -22.89
C PRO A 59 -2.34 18.45 -24.41
N GLU A 60 -2.21 19.69 -24.89
CA GLU A 60 -2.14 20.00 -26.33
C GLU A 60 -0.72 19.87 -26.90
N ASN A 61 0.22 19.44 -26.10
CA ASN A 61 1.62 19.26 -26.48
C ASN A 61 1.82 18.05 -27.42
N GLU A 62 3.01 17.93 -27.95
CA GLU A 62 3.43 16.73 -28.69
C GLU A 62 3.43 15.51 -27.75
N ILE A 63 2.54 14.57 -28.03
CA ILE A 63 2.38 13.34 -27.25
C ILE A 63 2.97 12.20 -28.08
N ARG A 64 3.82 11.40 -27.43
CA ARG A 64 4.42 10.19 -28.00
C ARG A 64 3.83 8.96 -27.34
N TYR A 65 3.86 7.84 -28.03
CA TYR A 65 3.49 6.57 -27.48
C TYR A 65 4.65 5.57 -27.52
N SER A 66 4.65 4.65 -26.56
CA SER A 66 5.48 3.46 -26.56
C SER A 66 4.66 2.28 -26.12
N ARG A 67 4.67 1.21 -26.90
CA ARG A 67 4.00 -0.05 -26.62
C ARG A 67 5.03 -1.08 -26.19
N TYR A 68 4.76 -1.78 -25.11
CA TYR A 68 5.55 -2.92 -24.65
C TYR A 68 4.78 -4.20 -24.94
N CYS A 69 5.39 -5.13 -25.67
CA CYS A 69 4.79 -6.41 -26.00
C CYS A 69 5.87 -7.49 -26.10
N GLY A 70 5.76 -8.56 -25.30
CA GLY A 70 6.65 -9.71 -25.41
C GLY A 70 8.14 -9.43 -25.22
N GLY A 71 8.51 -8.46 -24.37
CA GLY A 71 9.91 -8.08 -24.12
C GLY A 71 10.47 -7.03 -25.09
N MET A 72 9.68 -6.54 -26.04
CA MET A 72 10.10 -5.54 -27.02
C MET A 72 9.32 -4.24 -26.89
N TRP A 73 9.98 -3.11 -27.18
CA TRP A 73 9.38 -1.79 -27.27
C TRP A 73 9.10 -1.43 -28.73
N GLU A 74 7.90 -0.96 -28.98
CA GLU A 74 7.49 -0.32 -30.23
C GLU A 74 7.11 1.12 -29.91
N SER A 75 7.75 2.10 -30.57
CA SER A 75 7.52 3.51 -30.31
C SER A 75 7.18 4.25 -31.57
N GLY A 76 6.30 5.25 -31.49
CA GLY A 76 5.86 6.05 -32.61
C GLY A 76 5.63 7.52 -32.24
N LEU A 77 5.53 8.34 -33.28
CA LEU A 77 5.27 9.77 -33.18
C LEU A 77 3.77 10.05 -33.16
N SER A 78 3.37 10.77 -32.13
CA SER A 78 2.10 11.49 -31.93
C SER A 78 0.77 10.72 -31.94
N VAL A 79 0.05 10.94 -30.85
CA VAL A 79 -1.38 10.63 -30.75
C VAL A 79 -2.15 11.86 -31.20
N LEU A 80 -2.90 11.76 -32.30
CA LEU A 80 -3.80 12.83 -32.74
C LEU A 80 -5.15 12.74 -32.05
N LYS A 81 -5.60 13.85 -31.51
CA LYS A 81 -6.87 13.97 -30.75
C LYS A 81 -8.10 14.04 -31.66
N ASP A 82 -7.98 14.54 -32.88
CA ASP A 82 -9.13 14.81 -33.76
C ASP A 82 -8.83 14.54 -35.25
N LYS A 83 -9.84 14.07 -35.96
CA LYS A 83 -9.82 13.80 -37.40
C LYS A 83 -9.54 15.03 -38.25
N GLU A 84 -9.72 16.23 -37.72
CA GLU A 84 -9.61 17.50 -38.49
C GLU A 84 -8.18 17.95 -38.80
N LYS A 85 -7.16 17.35 -38.13
CA LYS A 85 -5.73 17.70 -38.42
C LYS A 85 -5.02 16.77 -39.40
N LYS A 86 -5.71 15.85 -40.06
CA LYS A 86 -5.12 14.91 -41.01
C LYS A 86 -4.60 15.59 -42.31
N ASP A 87 -5.08 16.78 -42.62
CA ASP A 87 -4.84 17.41 -43.93
C ASP A 87 -3.43 18.04 -44.11
N HIS A 88 -2.57 17.98 -43.09
CA HIS A 88 -1.23 18.58 -43.13
C HIS A 88 -0.08 17.62 -42.79
N ILE A 89 -0.32 16.29 -42.81
CA ILE A 89 0.68 15.29 -42.44
C ILE A 89 1.21 14.61 -43.73
N SER A 90 2.53 14.50 -43.87
CA SER A 90 3.16 13.80 -44.99
C SER A 90 2.88 12.29 -44.91
N SER A 91 2.77 11.63 -46.07
CA SER A 91 2.45 10.21 -46.18
C SER A 91 3.40 9.25 -45.41
N GLU A 92 4.64 9.65 -45.15
CA GLU A 92 5.62 8.90 -44.37
C GLU A 92 5.38 8.99 -42.85
N GLN A 93 4.61 9.99 -42.38
CA GLN A 93 4.26 10.18 -40.97
C GLN A 93 2.94 9.51 -40.60
N GLU A 94 2.07 9.17 -41.56
CA GLU A 94 0.77 8.53 -41.32
C GLU A 94 0.89 7.11 -40.77
N GLU A 95 1.94 6.35 -41.09
CA GLU A 95 2.11 4.96 -40.65
C GLU A 95 2.36 4.82 -39.12
N ASN A 96 2.78 5.90 -38.45
CA ASN A 96 3.16 5.90 -37.04
C ASN A 96 2.16 6.65 -36.11
N ILE A 97 0.96 6.99 -36.61
CA ILE A 97 -0.04 7.69 -35.83
C ILE A 97 -1.05 6.70 -35.28
N VAL A 98 -1.10 6.61 -33.95
CA VAL A 98 -2.12 5.82 -33.24
C VAL A 98 -3.17 6.77 -32.67
N SER A 99 -4.45 6.59 -33.05
CA SER A 99 -5.55 7.31 -32.41
C SER A 99 -5.98 6.59 -31.14
N LEU A 100 -6.43 7.36 -30.13
CA LEU A 100 -7.01 6.78 -28.90
C LEU A 100 -8.17 5.82 -29.20
N GLU A 101 -8.99 6.15 -30.21
CA GLU A 101 -10.06 5.27 -30.70
C GLU A 101 -9.55 3.93 -31.25
N THR A 102 -8.34 3.90 -31.83
CA THR A 102 -7.73 2.68 -32.34
C THR A 102 -7.21 1.81 -31.19
N ILE A 103 -6.65 2.41 -30.14
CA ILE A 103 -6.21 1.72 -28.93
C ILE A 103 -7.39 1.05 -28.24
N GLU A 104 -8.51 1.76 -28.08
CA GLU A 104 -9.73 1.26 -27.45
C GLU A 104 -10.44 0.19 -28.29
N ARG A 105 -10.33 0.26 -29.64
CA ARG A 105 -10.93 -0.73 -30.56
C ARG A 105 -10.26 -2.09 -30.54
N ASP A 106 -8.97 -2.17 -30.23
CA ASP A 106 -8.25 -3.45 -30.10
C ASP A 106 -8.82 -4.33 -28.97
N GLY A 107 -9.67 -3.75 -28.09
CA GLY A 107 -10.49 -4.46 -27.10
C GLY A 107 -9.73 -5.21 -26.00
N LYS A 108 -8.39 -5.20 -26.05
CA LYS A 108 -7.51 -5.87 -25.10
C LYS A 108 -6.92 -4.92 -24.06
N LEU A 109 -6.58 -3.70 -24.49
CA LEU A 109 -5.99 -2.69 -23.62
C LEU A 109 -7.09 -1.77 -23.07
N HIS A 110 -7.12 -1.65 -21.76
CA HIS A 110 -7.98 -0.72 -21.03
C HIS A 110 -7.15 0.48 -20.56
N GLU A 111 -7.74 1.67 -20.62
CA GLU A 111 -7.16 2.82 -19.92
C GLU A 111 -7.11 2.52 -18.43
N LEU A 112 -5.90 2.49 -17.86
CA LEU A 112 -5.68 2.24 -16.43
C LEU A 112 -6.02 3.52 -15.66
N SER A 113 -7.30 3.76 -15.46
CA SER A 113 -7.80 4.98 -14.85
C SER A 113 -9.03 4.71 -13.98
N GLU A 114 -9.37 5.66 -13.13
CA GLU A 114 -10.62 5.76 -12.35
C GLU A 114 -11.11 4.44 -11.76
N LYS A 115 -12.14 3.82 -12.39
CA LYS A 115 -12.81 2.61 -11.87
C LYS A 115 -12.09 1.31 -12.23
N TYR A 116 -11.02 1.37 -12.99
CA TYR A 116 -10.34 0.16 -13.46
C TYR A 116 -9.07 -0.15 -12.67
N ILE A 117 -8.21 0.85 -12.45
CA ILE A 117 -6.93 0.67 -11.77
C ILE A 117 -7.11 0.28 -10.29
N LYS A 118 -6.35 -0.73 -9.83
CA LYS A 118 -6.32 -1.20 -8.44
C LYS A 118 -4.99 -1.01 -7.75
N GLU A 119 -3.90 -1.21 -8.47
CA GLU A 119 -2.56 -1.15 -7.90
C GLU A 119 -1.59 -0.51 -8.88
N VAL A 120 -0.75 0.39 -8.36
CA VAL A 120 0.29 1.07 -9.12
C VAL A 120 1.61 0.96 -8.37
N GLN A 121 2.63 0.44 -9.05
CA GLN A 121 4.01 0.54 -8.61
C GLN A 121 4.72 1.58 -9.46
N LEU A 122 5.17 2.67 -8.82
CA LEU A 122 5.93 3.72 -9.48
C LEU A 122 7.42 3.32 -9.59
N PRO A 123 8.17 3.87 -10.56
CA PRO A 123 9.59 3.59 -10.69
C PRO A 123 10.42 4.34 -9.64
N ALA A 124 11.63 3.83 -9.38
CA ALA A 124 12.54 4.38 -8.36
C ALA A 124 13.01 5.81 -8.67
N ASP A 125 13.03 6.21 -9.93
CA ASP A 125 13.53 7.51 -10.35
C ASP A 125 12.46 8.60 -10.47
N ILE A 126 11.20 8.30 -10.14
CA ILE A 126 10.13 9.29 -10.18
C ILE A 126 10.34 10.34 -9.09
N VAL A 127 10.18 11.62 -9.44
CA VAL A 127 10.34 12.75 -8.51
C VAL A 127 9.05 13.52 -8.27
N LYS A 128 8.08 13.38 -9.20
CA LYS A 128 6.85 14.16 -9.17
C LYS A 128 5.62 13.36 -9.57
N ILE A 129 4.55 13.56 -8.83
CA ILE A 129 3.18 13.21 -9.20
C ILE A 129 2.43 14.50 -9.52
N GLY A 130 1.84 14.59 -10.72
CA GLY A 130 1.05 15.75 -11.17
C GLY A 130 -0.24 15.96 -10.39
N SER A 131 -0.86 17.12 -10.59
CA SER A 131 -2.14 17.44 -9.98
C SER A 131 -3.25 16.52 -10.49
N CYS A 132 -4.12 16.06 -9.58
CA CYS A 132 -5.21 15.15 -9.92
C CYS A 132 -4.76 13.86 -10.64
N ALA A 133 -3.49 13.43 -10.49
CA ALA A 133 -2.93 12.31 -11.25
C ALA A 133 -3.75 11.02 -11.11
N PHE A 134 -4.32 10.77 -9.93
CA PHE A 134 -5.19 9.63 -9.63
C PHE A 134 -6.64 10.05 -9.32
N TYR A 135 -7.08 11.21 -9.85
CA TYR A 135 -8.42 11.71 -9.58
C TYR A 135 -9.50 10.66 -9.92
N ASN A 136 -10.42 10.39 -8.97
CA ASN A 136 -11.50 9.40 -9.08
C ASN A 136 -11.04 7.95 -9.25
N CYS A 137 -9.81 7.57 -8.92
CA CYS A 137 -9.37 6.18 -8.91
C CYS A 137 -10.02 5.42 -7.75
N THR A 138 -11.36 5.26 -7.82
CA THR A 138 -12.19 4.74 -6.72
C THR A 138 -11.95 3.28 -6.37
N LYS A 139 -11.28 2.51 -7.24
CA LYS A 139 -10.93 1.11 -7.00
C LYS A 139 -9.46 0.91 -6.64
N MET A 140 -8.67 1.98 -6.63
CA MET A 140 -7.26 1.91 -6.28
C MET A 140 -7.12 1.55 -4.80
N GLU A 141 -6.42 0.45 -4.53
CA GLU A 141 -6.22 -0.13 -3.20
C GLU A 141 -4.80 0.09 -2.68
N ARG A 142 -3.82 0.06 -3.59
CA ARG A 142 -2.39 0.10 -3.24
C ARG A 142 -1.58 0.97 -4.19
N ILE A 143 -0.56 1.62 -3.61
CA ILE A 143 0.49 2.32 -4.36
C ILE A 143 1.85 2.03 -3.74
N SER A 144 2.84 1.76 -4.60
CA SER A 144 4.24 1.62 -4.20
C SER A 144 5.06 2.79 -4.72
N VAL A 145 5.83 3.41 -3.85
CA VAL A 145 6.61 4.62 -4.13
C VAL A 145 8.03 4.51 -3.58
N TYR A 146 8.93 5.34 -4.09
CA TYR A 146 10.35 5.35 -3.73
C TYR A 146 10.77 6.72 -3.15
N PRO A 147 11.94 6.81 -2.47
CA PRO A 147 12.38 8.01 -1.75
C PRO A 147 12.50 9.27 -2.60
N LYS A 148 12.86 9.12 -3.88
CA LYS A 148 13.06 10.27 -4.80
C LYS A 148 11.78 11.05 -5.10
N LEU A 149 10.61 10.49 -4.82
CA LEU A 149 9.33 11.18 -4.98
C LEU A 149 9.20 12.26 -3.90
N VAL A 150 9.37 13.52 -4.26
CA VAL A 150 9.37 14.66 -3.33
C VAL A 150 8.27 15.69 -3.64
N GLU A 151 7.69 15.65 -4.82
CA GLU A 151 6.65 16.58 -5.25
C GLU A 151 5.35 15.85 -5.57
N VAL A 152 4.26 16.25 -4.89
CA VAL A 152 2.91 15.70 -5.11
C VAL A 152 1.97 16.88 -5.35
N GLY A 153 1.37 16.90 -6.54
CA GLY A 153 0.45 17.95 -6.97
C GLY A 153 -0.85 17.95 -6.16
N GLY A 154 -1.56 19.07 -6.20
CA GLY A 154 -2.83 19.22 -5.51
C GLY A 154 -3.86 18.19 -5.98
N ASP A 155 -4.68 17.71 -5.06
CA ASP A 155 -5.76 16.75 -5.33
C ASP A 155 -5.33 15.46 -6.04
N ALA A 156 -4.03 15.12 -5.95
CA ALA A 156 -3.44 13.99 -6.67
C ALA A 156 -4.22 12.69 -6.44
N PHE A 157 -4.75 12.47 -5.23
CA PHE A 157 -5.52 11.29 -4.83
C PHE A 157 -6.99 11.58 -4.54
N MET A 158 -7.54 12.70 -5.02
CA MET A 158 -8.92 13.06 -4.75
C MET A 158 -9.88 11.93 -5.16
N ASN A 159 -10.77 11.53 -4.24
CA ASN A 159 -11.75 10.43 -4.37
C ASN A 159 -11.13 9.01 -4.49
N CYS A 160 -9.88 8.81 -4.11
CA CYS A 160 -9.25 7.48 -4.02
C CYS A 160 -9.58 6.78 -2.70
N LEU A 161 -10.84 6.73 -2.29
CA LEU A 161 -11.27 6.32 -0.94
C LEU A 161 -10.98 4.84 -0.60
N ASN A 162 -10.64 4.01 -1.57
CA ASN A 162 -10.22 2.62 -1.34
C ASN A 162 -8.70 2.44 -1.24
N LEU A 163 -7.90 3.50 -1.43
CA LEU A 163 -6.46 3.45 -1.21
C LEU A 163 -6.18 3.28 0.29
N ARG A 164 -5.83 2.06 0.69
CA ARG A 164 -5.61 1.65 2.09
C ARG A 164 -4.17 1.26 2.38
N SER A 165 -3.36 1.05 1.35
CA SER A 165 -1.98 0.59 1.50
C SER A 165 -1.03 1.43 0.65
N LEU A 166 -0.02 1.99 1.30
CA LEU A 166 1.08 2.70 0.69
C LEU A 166 2.37 1.97 1.05
N ARG A 167 3.08 1.48 0.05
CA ARG A 167 4.39 0.87 0.23
C ARG A 167 5.48 1.89 -0.08
N MET A 168 6.27 2.25 0.92
CA MET A 168 7.47 3.06 0.77
C MET A 168 8.67 2.12 0.62
N CYS A 169 9.25 2.08 -0.57
CA CYS A 169 10.44 1.26 -0.87
C CYS A 169 11.70 1.99 -0.38
N ALA A 170 11.85 2.10 0.92
CA ALA A 170 12.93 2.82 1.62
C ALA A 170 13.06 2.31 3.05
N GLY A 171 14.23 2.52 3.65
CA GLY A 171 14.41 2.39 5.10
C GLY A 171 13.74 3.55 5.86
N VAL A 172 13.42 3.33 7.15
CA VAL A 172 12.76 4.35 7.98
C VAL A 172 13.63 5.58 8.25
N GLU A 173 14.95 5.45 8.16
CA GLU A 173 15.89 6.54 8.37
C GLU A 173 16.16 7.36 7.11
N GLU A 174 15.64 6.95 5.96
CA GLU A 174 15.82 7.66 4.70
C GLU A 174 14.85 8.85 4.58
N PRO A 175 15.33 10.02 4.12
CA PRO A 175 14.45 11.12 3.76
C PRO A 175 13.56 10.75 2.57
N THR A 176 12.27 10.94 2.72
CA THR A 176 11.27 10.62 1.70
C THR A 176 10.25 11.74 1.52
N GLY A 177 9.49 11.72 0.42
CA GLY A 177 8.33 12.58 0.22
C GLY A 177 7.04 12.05 0.86
N LEU A 178 7.12 11.12 1.82
CA LEU A 178 5.95 10.51 2.45
C LEU A 178 5.02 11.54 3.09
N LYS A 179 5.56 12.58 3.73
CA LYS A 179 4.74 13.65 4.32
C LYS A 179 3.87 14.35 3.29
N GLN A 180 4.40 14.62 2.09
CA GLN A 180 3.66 15.24 0.99
C GLN A 180 2.58 14.32 0.44
N LEU A 181 2.84 13.02 0.33
CA LEU A 181 1.82 12.03 -0.04
C LEU A 181 0.70 11.97 0.98
N LEU A 182 1.04 11.86 2.27
CA LEU A 182 0.06 11.77 3.37
C LEU A 182 -0.76 13.04 3.51
N ALA A 183 -0.25 14.21 3.12
CA ALA A 183 -1.01 15.45 3.08
C ALA A 183 -2.17 15.42 2.07
N GLN A 184 -2.09 14.57 1.03
CA GLN A 184 -3.16 14.37 0.04
C GLN A 184 -4.15 13.26 0.43
N ILE A 185 -3.83 12.46 1.48
CA ILE A 185 -4.60 11.28 1.88
C ILE A 185 -5.10 11.52 3.31
N LYS A 186 -6.36 12.01 3.45
CA LYS A 186 -6.95 12.32 4.77
C LYS A 186 -7.62 11.11 5.43
N TRP A 187 -8.04 10.11 4.65
CA TRP A 187 -8.63 8.87 5.15
C TRP A 187 -7.57 7.91 5.70
N GLN A 188 -8.03 6.87 6.38
CA GLN A 188 -7.16 5.87 6.97
C GLN A 188 -6.33 5.14 5.91
N VAL A 189 -5.01 5.09 6.12
CA VAL A 189 -4.05 4.40 5.24
C VAL A 189 -2.94 3.74 6.06
N GLU A 190 -2.58 2.52 5.67
CA GLU A 190 -1.42 1.81 6.22
C GLU A 190 -0.20 2.10 5.33
N VAL A 191 0.92 2.43 5.96
CA VAL A 191 2.20 2.66 5.28
C VAL A 191 3.20 1.61 5.75
N SER A 192 3.73 0.83 4.82
CA SER A 192 4.85 -0.09 5.08
C SER A 192 6.15 0.50 4.53
N PHE A 193 7.21 0.45 5.35
CA PHE A 193 8.58 0.70 4.93
C PHE A 193 9.21 -0.65 4.61
N GLU A 194 9.63 -0.84 3.37
CA GLU A 194 10.16 -2.10 2.88
C GLU A 194 11.49 -1.86 2.17
N GLN A 195 12.51 -2.60 2.56
CA GLN A 195 13.80 -2.58 1.89
C GLN A 195 13.77 -3.39 0.58
N GLU A 196 14.85 -3.33 -0.21
CA GLU A 196 14.93 -4.02 -1.52
C GLU A 196 14.78 -5.55 -1.41
N ASP A 197 15.14 -6.14 -0.28
CA ASP A 197 14.97 -7.57 0.02
C ASP A 197 13.53 -7.96 0.35
N GLY A 198 12.62 -6.97 0.45
CA GLY A 198 11.21 -7.15 0.77
C GLY A 198 10.92 -7.32 2.26
N GLU A 199 11.91 -7.15 3.15
CA GLU A 199 11.66 -7.10 4.59
C GLU A 199 10.96 -5.81 4.99
N ARG A 200 9.89 -5.94 5.79
CA ARG A 200 9.17 -4.82 6.38
C ARG A 200 9.87 -4.34 7.63
N GLU A 201 10.50 -3.20 7.55
CA GLU A 201 11.19 -2.58 8.66
C GLU A 201 10.21 -1.93 9.66
N ALA A 202 9.21 -1.23 9.15
CA ALA A 202 8.12 -0.66 9.96
C ALA A 202 6.81 -0.67 9.19
N VAL A 203 5.71 -0.79 9.94
CA VAL A 203 4.35 -0.63 9.40
C VAL A 203 3.58 0.31 10.31
N LEU A 204 3.06 1.39 9.74
CA LEU A 204 2.39 2.47 10.45
C LEU A 204 0.97 2.63 9.91
N LEU A 205 -0.02 2.67 10.81
CA LEU A 205 -1.37 3.07 10.44
C LEU A 205 -1.54 4.57 10.66
N TYR A 206 -1.91 5.30 9.64
CA TYR A 206 -2.33 6.69 9.74
C TYR A 206 -3.86 6.73 9.81
N PRO A 207 -4.44 7.10 10.95
CA PRO A 207 -5.89 7.23 11.10
C PRO A 207 -6.47 8.28 10.14
N GLU A 208 -7.77 8.23 9.94
CA GLU A 208 -8.52 9.28 9.27
C GLU A 208 -8.59 10.53 10.15
N TYR A 209 -8.69 11.70 9.54
CA TYR A 209 -8.99 12.94 10.24
C TYR A 209 -9.87 13.84 9.40
N TYR A 210 -10.61 14.70 10.07
CA TYR A 210 -11.52 15.65 9.45
C TYR A 210 -11.13 17.08 9.82
N GLU A 211 -11.24 17.97 8.83
CA GLU A 211 -11.12 19.41 8.99
C GLU A 211 -12.50 20.03 8.83
N SER A 212 -12.94 20.82 9.80
CA SER A 212 -14.12 21.65 9.70
C SER A 212 -13.78 23.09 10.03
N TYR A 213 -14.50 24.01 9.43
CA TYR A 213 -14.35 25.44 9.68
C TYR A 213 -15.64 25.96 10.30
N ASP A 214 -15.57 26.40 11.54
CA ASP A 214 -16.69 27.04 12.22
C ASP A 214 -16.56 28.55 12.13
N GLU A 215 -17.64 29.22 11.74
CA GLU A 215 -17.70 30.68 11.72
C GLU A 215 -18.00 31.19 13.12
N ILE A 216 -17.09 32.00 13.68
CA ILE A 216 -17.24 32.58 14.99
C ILE A 216 -17.77 34.05 14.88
N GLY A 217 -19.01 34.21 15.27
CA GLY A 217 -19.65 35.54 15.53
C GLY A 217 -19.74 36.44 14.32
N PRO A 218 -20.13 37.71 14.55
CA PRO A 218 -20.41 38.63 13.45
C PRO A 218 -19.17 39.12 12.68
N ALA A 219 -17.97 38.74 13.11
CA ALA A 219 -16.70 39.17 12.50
C ALA A 219 -16.22 38.28 11.36
N HIS A 220 -16.99 37.26 10.96
CA HIS A 220 -16.61 36.25 9.93
C HIS A 220 -15.22 35.65 10.15
N ILE A 221 -14.88 35.37 11.40
CA ILE A 221 -13.65 34.67 11.75
C ILE A 221 -13.93 33.17 11.65
N PHE A 222 -13.08 32.46 10.93
CA PHE A 222 -13.18 31.01 10.78
C PHE A 222 -12.16 30.32 11.69
N GLU A 223 -12.63 29.40 12.53
CA GLU A 223 -11.78 28.53 13.35
C GLU A 223 -11.68 27.17 12.68
N LEU A 224 -10.42 26.68 12.53
CA LEU A 224 -10.16 25.34 12.03
C LEU A 224 -10.26 24.35 13.19
N ASN A 225 -11.20 23.42 13.08
CA ASN A 225 -11.34 22.30 13.99
C ASN A 225 -10.81 21.03 13.33
N LEU A 226 -9.96 20.32 14.05
CA LEU A 226 -9.39 19.03 13.64
C LEU A 226 -9.99 17.93 14.53
N THR A 227 -10.53 16.90 13.91
CA THR A 227 -11.11 15.74 14.61
C THR A 227 -10.39 14.47 14.15
N GLY A 228 -9.99 13.62 15.08
CA GLY A 228 -9.24 12.39 14.87
C GLY A 228 -7.72 12.56 14.96
N GLU A 229 -7.02 11.53 15.38
CA GLU A 229 -5.58 11.54 15.61
C GLU A 229 -4.74 11.50 14.32
N GLY A 230 -5.38 11.28 13.18
CA GLY A 230 -4.70 11.17 11.90
C GLY A 230 -3.91 12.41 11.48
N PHE A 231 -4.34 13.61 11.89
CA PHE A 231 -3.58 14.84 11.62
C PHE A 231 -2.25 14.85 12.38
N ARG A 232 -2.27 14.53 13.67
CA ARG A 232 -1.05 14.49 14.51
C ARG A 232 -0.06 13.43 14.01
N ALA A 233 -0.55 12.26 13.63
CA ALA A 233 0.28 11.19 13.07
C ALA A 233 1.03 11.66 11.81
N ARG A 234 0.38 12.49 10.95
CA ARG A 234 0.98 13.03 9.74
C ARG A 234 2.00 14.16 9.98
N GLN A 235 2.15 14.62 11.22
CA GLN A 235 3.16 15.62 11.59
C GLN A 235 4.47 15.00 12.11
N CYS A 236 4.53 13.69 12.33
CA CYS A 236 5.70 12.99 12.90
C CYS A 236 6.86 12.86 11.89
N PHE A 237 7.28 13.96 11.30
CA PHE A 237 8.37 14.01 10.33
C PHE A 237 9.34 15.16 10.64
N LYS A 238 10.63 14.90 10.39
CA LYS A 238 11.67 15.93 10.39
C LYS A 238 12.54 15.75 9.15
N GLU A 239 12.65 16.79 8.32
CA GLU A 239 13.48 16.79 7.10
C GLU A 239 13.22 15.60 6.16
N GLY A 240 11.95 15.17 6.05
CA GLY A 240 11.54 14.03 5.21
C GLY A 240 11.69 12.66 5.88
N VAL A 241 12.29 12.58 7.06
CA VAL A 241 12.45 11.33 7.83
C VAL A 241 11.29 11.18 8.80
N ILE A 242 10.73 9.97 8.91
CA ILE A 242 9.71 9.65 9.91
C ILE A 242 10.32 9.56 11.31
N LEU A 243 9.67 10.20 12.28
CA LEU A 243 10.03 10.14 13.69
C LEU A 243 9.17 9.07 14.39
N LEU A 244 9.64 7.82 14.44
CA LEU A 244 8.89 6.70 15.01
C LEU A 244 8.51 6.93 16.48
N ASN A 245 9.41 7.51 17.29
CA ASN A 245 9.10 7.82 18.69
C ASN A 245 7.95 8.84 18.81
N ALA A 246 7.97 9.91 17.99
CA ALA A 246 6.88 10.89 17.97
C ALA A 246 5.54 10.27 17.50
N TYR A 247 5.59 9.32 16.57
CA TYR A 247 4.42 8.55 16.18
C TYR A 247 3.91 7.68 17.34
N ASP A 248 4.80 6.99 18.05
CA ASP A 248 4.42 6.14 19.18
C ASP A 248 3.83 6.94 20.36
N GLU A 249 4.30 8.19 20.58
CA GLU A 249 3.77 9.11 21.60
C GLU A 249 2.30 9.54 21.38
N ILE A 250 1.75 9.34 20.20
CA ILE A 250 0.34 9.63 19.90
C ILE A 250 -0.60 8.57 20.51
N PHE A 251 -0.14 7.33 20.67
CA PHE A 251 -0.98 6.19 20.99
C PHE A 251 -1.83 6.34 22.29
N PRO A 252 -1.30 6.90 23.38
CA PRO A 252 -2.11 7.11 24.59
C PRO A 252 -3.33 8.02 24.35
N GLN A 253 -3.19 9.09 23.59
CA GLN A 253 -4.29 9.97 23.22
C GLN A 253 -5.23 9.29 22.22
N ALA A 254 -4.68 8.57 21.24
CA ALA A 254 -5.47 7.79 20.28
C ALA A 254 -6.38 6.78 21.00
N CYS A 255 -5.94 6.16 22.11
CA CYS A 255 -6.77 5.26 22.92
C CYS A 255 -8.03 5.93 23.49
N VAL A 256 -8.05 7.26 23.60
CA VAL A 256 -9.21 8.02 24.09
C VAL A 256 -10.17 8.38 22.94
N GLU A 257 -9.63 8.67 21.76
CA GLU A 257 -10.38 9.26 20.64
C GLU A 257 -10.75 8.25 19.54
N GLU A 258 -9.95 7.20 19.36
CA GLU A 258 -10.11 6.29 18.24
C GLU A 258 -10.79 4.97 18.61
N SER A 259 -11.40 4.35 17.61
CA SER A 259 -12.03 3.04 17.77
C SER A 259 -11.01 1.89 17.78
N ALA A 260 -11.45 0.72 18.26
CA ALA A 260 -10.62 -0.49 18.25
C ALA A 260 -10.18 -0.92 16.84
N GLU A 261 -10.96 -0.59 15.80
CA GLU A 261 -10.60 -0.88 14.41
C GLU A 261 -9.39 -0.08 13.93
N VAL A 262 -9.14 1.08 14.53
CA VAL A 262 -7.95 1.92 14.29
C VAL A 262 -6.80 1.50 15.22
N LEU A 263 -7.08 1.34 16.51
CA LEU A 263 -6.05 1.11 17.53
C LEU A 263 -5.39 -0.27 17.43
N ILE A 264 -6.15 -1.31 17.06
CA ILE A 264 -5.60 -2.67 16.92
C ILE A 264 -4.50 -2.69 15.84
N PRO A 265 -4.73 -2.25 14.60
CA PRO A 265 -3.66 -2.24 13.62
C PRO A 265 -2.54 -1.24 13.97
N MET A 266 -2.79 -0.11 14.63
CA MET A 266 -1.72 0.76 15.13
C MET A 266 -0.79 -0.02 16.08
N ALA A 267 -1.32 -0.63 17.13
CA ALA A 267 -0.53 -1.35 18.11
C ALA A 267 0.11 -2.61 17.53
N TRP A 268 -0.67 -3.41 16.79
CA TRP A 268 -0.19 -4.66 16.21
C TRP A 268 0.95 -4.45 15.21
N ASN A 269 0.82 -3.52 14.29
CA ASN A 269 1.82 -3.25 13.27
C ASN A 269 3.15 -2.81 13.88
N ARG A 270 3.11 -1.93 14.91
CA ARG A 270 4.30 -1.49 15.63
C ARG A 270 4.97 -2.59 16.44
N LEU A 271 4.22 -3.56 16.97
CA LEU A 271 4.78 -4.72 17.66
C LEU A 271 5.37 -5.75 16.69
N TYR A 272 4.70 -5.97 15.56
CA TYR A 272 5.12 -6.97 14.58
C TYR A 272 6.36 -6.53 13.78
N ALA A 273 6.44 -5.25 13.41
CA ALA A 273 7.59 -4.62 12.76
C ALA A 273 8.17 -3.55 13.72
N ALA A 274 8.93 -4.01 14.71
CA ALA A 274 9.28 -3.26 15.92
C ALA A 274 10.54 -2.37 15.78
N CYS A 275 10.84 -1.86 14.58
CA CYS A 275 11.98 -0.95 14.39
C CYS A 275 11.85 0.28 15.30
N GLY A 276 12.92 0.65 15.98
CA GLY A 276 13.01 1.84 16.81
C GLY A 276 11.98 1.93 17.96
N LEU A 277 11.36 0.81 18.34
CA LEU A 277 10.30 0.81 19.35
C LEU A 277 10.87 0.90 20.78
N SER A 278 10.56 1.99 21.51
CA SER A 278 10.96 2.17 22.90
C SER A 278 10.31 1.15 23.83
N LEU A 279 10.89 0.92 25.00
CA LEU A 279 10.32 0.00 26.01
C LEU A 279 8.96 0.47 26.51
N GLU A 280 8.77 1.77 26.67
CA GLU A 280 7.50 2.36 27.12
C GLU A 280 6.39 2.19 26.09
N ALA A 281 6.67 2.54 24.83
CA ALA A 281 5.71 2.37 23.75
C ALA A 281 5.37 0.89 23.52
N ARG A 282 6.38 0.01 23.59
CA ARG A 282 6.17 -1.45 23.51
C ARG A 282 5.22 -1.92 24.60
N ALA A 283 5.43 -1.52 25.86
CA ALA A 283 4.59 -1.92 26.97
C ALA A 283 3.12 -1.45 26.79
N ALA A 284 2.93 -0.22 26.30
CA ALA A 284 1.59 0.30 26.00
C ALA A 284 0.89 -0.51 24.92
N TYR A 285 1.57 -0.77 23.78
CA TYR A 285 1.03 -1.57 22.69
C TYR A 285 0.75 -3.03 23.09
N GLU A 286 1.66 -3.66 23.85
CA GLU A 286 1.47 -5.03 24.35
C GLU A 286 0.27 -5.14 25.28
N THR A 287 0.10 -4.17 26.20
CA THR A 287 -1.06 -4.11 27.09
C THR A 287 -2.34 -4.07 26.28
N TYR A 288 -2.42 -3.17 25.31
CA TYR A 288 -3.60 -3.02 24.46
C TYR A 288 -3.89 -4.27 23.62
N VAL A 289 -2.87 -4.87 23.00
CA VAL A 289 -3.01 -6.10 22.19
C VAL A 289 -3.48 -7.27 23.06
N ARG A 290 -2.99 -7.41 24.29
CA ARG A 290 -3.44 -8.46 25.22
C ARG A 290 -4.91 -8.26 25.65
N GLU A 291 -5.31 -7.03 25.94
CA GLU A 291 -6.70 -6.68 26.26
C GLU A 291 -7.65 -6.96 25.10
N GLN A 292 -7.22 -6.67 23.87
CA GLN A 292 -7.99 -6.89 22.64
C GLN A 292 -7.67 -8.20 21.91
N SER A 293 -7.00 -9.16 22.59
CA SER A 293 -6.44 -10.38 21.96
C SER A 293 -7.43 -11.16 21.10
N GLY A 294 -8.71 -11.24 21.50
CA GLY A 294 -9.74 -11.90 20.70
C GLY A 294 -10.01 -11.22 19.36
N LYS A 295 -10.05 -9.87 19.34
CA LYS A 295 -10.24 -9.11 18.10
C LYS A 295 -9.00 -9.15 17.21
N VAL A 296 -7.80 -9.07 17.81
CA VAL A 296 -6.53 -9.21 17.09
C VAL A 296 -6.48 -10.56 16.39
N LEU A 297 -6.77 -11.64 17.12
CA LEU A 297 -6.80 -13.01 16.58
C LEU A 297 -7.78 -13.14 15.41
N ALA A 298 -9.00 -12.59 15.53
CA ALA A 298 -9.98 -12.61 14.46
C ALA A 298 -9.50 -11.92 13.19
N ILE A 299 -8.80 -10.77 13.32
CA ILE A 299 -8.19 -10.05 12.18
C ILE A 299 -7.10 -10.90 11.53
N LEU A 300 -6.22 -11.52 12.33
CA LEU A 300 -5.12 -12.34 11.82
C LEU A 300 -5.62 -13.59 11.10
N LEU A 301 -6.63 -14.26 11.63
CA LEU A 301 -7.25 -15.42 10.98
C LEU A 301 -7.89 -15.04 9.64
N LYS A 302 -8.58 -13.90 9.57
CA LYS A 302 -9.17 -13.40 8.33
C LYS A 302 -8.13 -13.10 7.26
N LYS A 303 -6.93 -12.62 7.64
CA LYS A 303 -5.82 -12.37 6.70
C LYS A 303 -5.16 -13.66 6.20
N ARG A 304 -5.33 -14.79 6.90
CA ARG A 304 -4.71 -16.09 6.59
C ARG A 304 -3.18 -16.05 6.45
N GLU A 305 -2.52 -15.18 7.22
CA GLU A 305 -1.07 -15.02 7.21
C GLU A 305 -0.44 -15.79 8.38
N LEU A 306 0.28 -16.85 8.09
CA LEU A 306 0.85 -17.73 9.12
C LEU A 306 1.91 -17.05 9.99
N LYS A 307 2.79 -16.23 9.42
CA LYS A 307 3.88 -15.58 10.18
C LYS A 307 3.37 -14.65 11.27
N PRO A 308 2.45 -13.68 11.01
CA PRO A 308 1.86 -12.84 12.04
C PRO A 308 1.08 -13.65 13.09
N LEU A 309 0.37 -14.69 12.67
CA LEU A 309 -0.40 -15.55 13.57
C LEU A 309 0.51 -16.37 14.51
N HIS A 310 1.64 -16.89 14.00
CA HIS A 310 2.65 -17.54 14.82
C HIS A 310 3.24 -16.59 15.85
N PHE A 311 3.67 -15.40 15.41
CA PHE A 311 4.20 -14.35 16.28
C PHE A 311 3.24 -13.99 17.42
N PHE A 312 1.93 -13.92 17.14
CA PHE A 312 0.91 -13.62 18.13
C PHE A 312 0.92 -14.64 19.29
N PHE A 313 0.98 -15.92 18.98
CA PHE A 313 1.02 -16.98 20.02
C PHE A 313 2.41 -17.12 20.66
N GLU A 314 3.49 -17.03 19.89
CA GLU A 314 4.87 -17.09 20.38
C GLU A 314 5.19 -16.00 21.40
N LYS A 315 4.72 -14.78 21.17
CA LYS A 315 4.88 -13.65 22.11
C LYS A 315 3.90 -13.68 23.30
N GLY A 316 3.04 -14.69 23.37
CA GLY A 316 2.09 -14.86 24.46
C GLY A 316 1.01 -13.78 24.48
N TYR A 317 0.64 -13.24 23.32
CA TYR A 317 -0.53 -12.37 23.18
C TYR A 317 -1.83 -13.17 23.18
N GLY A 318 -1.77 -14.41 22.65
CA GLY A 318 -2.87 -15.37 22.65
C GLY A 318 -2.73 -16.42 23.74
N ARG A 319 -3.87 -16.86 24.29
CA ARG A 319 -3.97 -17.91 25.31
C ARG A 319 -4.22 -19.29 24.67
N LYS A 320 -4.05 -20.36 25.49
CA LYS A 320 -4.28 -21.77 25.06
C LYS A 320 -5.68 -21.99 24.49
N GLU A 321 -6.69 -21.42 25.12
CA GLU A 321 -8.09 -21.54 24.68
C GLU A 321 -8.28 -20.88 23.30
N GLN A 322 -7.63 -19.75 23.06
CA GLN A 322 -7.74 -19.02 21.81
C GLN A 322 -7.08 -19.75 20.63
N ILE A 323 -6.02 -20.56 20.85
CA ILE A 323 -5.47 -21.38 19.74
C ILE A 323 -6.41 -22.54 19.39
N GLU A 324 -7.19 -23.05 20.36
CA GLU A 324 -8.22 -24.05 20.11
C GLU A 324 -9.37 -23.48 19.28
N ASP A 325 -9.85 -22.29 19.65
CA ASP A 325 -10.85 -21.56 18.87
C ASP A 325 -10.35 -21.25 17.45
N ALA A 326 -9.08 -20.86 17.32
CA ALA A 326 -8.45 -20.59 16.01
C ALA A 326 -8.40 -21.84 15.11
N VAL A 327 -8.11 -23.02 15.69
CA VAL A 327 -8.16 -24.30 14.94
C VAL A 327 -9.58 -24.59 14.47
N ALA A 328 -10.59 -24.37 15.31
CA ALA A 328 -12.00 -24.59 14.95
C ALA A 328 -12.44 -23.65 13.81
N ILE A 329 -12.09 -22.36 13.91
CA ILE A 329 -12.39 -21.35 12.87
C ILE A 329 -11.69 -21.71 11.55
N ALA A 330 -10.38 -22.00 11.57
CA ALA A 330 -9.61 -22.36 10.39
C ALA A 330 -10.15 -23.62 9.71
N SER A 331 -10.62 -24.60 10.51
CA SER A 331 -11.26 -25.82 10.00
C SER A 331 -12.60 -25.53 9.35
N HIS A 332 -13.43 -24.68 9.96
CA HIS A 332 -14.71 -24.27 9.39
C HIS A 332 -14.55 -23.48 8.08
N GLU A 333 -13.49 -22.68 7.99
CA GLU A 333 -13.15 -21.90 6.79
C GLU A 333 -12.35 -22.69 5.73
N GLU A 334 -12.19 -24.00 5.91
CA GLU A 334 -11.43 -24.89 5.02
C GLU A 334 -9.97 -24.45 4.77
N TRP A 335 -9.39 -23.74 5.74
CA TRP A 335 -7.99 -23.31 5.65
C TRP A 335 -7.05 -24.38 6.25
N MET A 336 -6.81 -25.46 5.48
CA MET A 336 -6.08 -26.65 5.93
C MET A 336 -4.64 -26.36 6.38
N GLU A 337 -3.92 -25.45 5.70
CA GLU A 337 -2.56 -25.03 6.07
C GLU A 337 -2.56 -24.36 7.45
N GLY A 338 -3.54 -23.49 7.71
CA GLY A 338 -3.75 -22.86 9.01
C GLY A 338 -4.03 -23.87 10.11
N VAL A 339 -4.91 -24.83 9.86
CA VAL A 339 -5.23 -25.93 10.82
C VAL A 339 -3.97 -26.71 11.20
N ALA A 340 -3.18 -27.16 10.21
CA ALA A 340 -1.96 -27.92 10.44
C ALA A 340 -0.95 -27.12 11.27
N SER A 341 -0.73 -25.86 10.93
CA SER A 341 0.18 -24.95 11.63
C SER A 341 -0.25 -24.68 13.06
N LEU A 342 -1.54 -24.35 13.28
CA LEU A 342 -2.09 -24.06 14.61
C LEU A 342 -2.01 -25.29 15.53
N ILE A 343 -2.26 -26.50 15.03
CA ILE A 343 -2.11 -27.75 15.81
C ILE A 343 -0.65 -27.97 16.18
N ALA A 344 0.29 -27.73 15.26
CA ALA A 344 1.72 -27.86 15.55
C ALA A 344 2.16 -26.85 16.62
N TRP A 345 1.76 -25.59 16.52
CA TRP A 345 2.09 -24.56 17.51
C TRP A 345 1.44 -24.81 18.86
N LYS A 346 0.19 -25.31 18.91
CA LYS A 346 -0.45 -25.74 20.15
C LYS A 346 0.41 -26.74 20.92
N ARG A 347 0.96 -27.73 20.22
CA ARG A 347 1.84 -28.73 20.83
C ARG A 347 3.18 -28.15 21.29
N GLN A 348 3.73 -27.21 20.51
CA GLN A 348 5.04 -26.61 20.79
C GLN A 348 4.97 -25.57 21.92
N LEU A 349 4.00 -24.65 21.88
CA LEU A 349 3.93 -23.48 22.77
C LEU A 349 3.16 -23.76 24.06
N PHE A 350 2.22 -24.72 24.03
CA PHE A 350 1.32 -25.02 25.15
C PHE A 350 1.42 -26.49 25.62
N ALA A 351 2.54 -27.19 25.32
CA ALA A 351 2.79 -28.52 25.84
C ALA A 351 2.81 -28.45 27.37
N GLU A 352 2.00 -29.27 28.03
CA GLU A 352 2.16 -29.50 29.46
C GLU A 352 3.47 -30.25 29.63
N PRO A 353 4.33 -29.89 30.64
CA PRO A 353 5.49 -30.69 30.95
C PRO A 353 4.99 -32.10 31.25
N GLU A 354 5.49 -33.10 30.56
CA GLU A 354 5.20 -34.50 30.84
C GLU A 354 5.44 -34.69 32.34
N LYS A 355 4.36 -34.99 33.08
CA LYS A 355 4.49 -35.51 34.42
C LYS A 355 5.33 -36.75 34.25
N THR A 356 6.62 -36.68 34.60
CA THR A 356 7.45 -37.85 34.79
C THR A 356 6.74 -38.72 35.80
N ALA A 357 5.93 -39.64 35.28
CA ALA A 357 5.29 -40.64 36.10
C ALA A 357 6.45 -41.38 36.80
N ASP A 358 6.41 -41.24 38.11
CA ASP A 358 7.32 -41.92 39.03
C ASP A 358 7.16 -43.46 38.86
N VAL A 359 7.90 -44.04 37.89
CA VAL A 359 7.87 -45.46 37.54
C VAL A 359 8.59 -46.29 38.62
N LYS A 360 9.06 -45.65 39.72
CA LYS A 360 9.80 -46.34 40.79
C LYS A 360 8.96 -47.00 41.88
N SER A 361 7.63 -46.95 41.86
CA SER A 361 6.85 -47.53 42.97
C SER A 361 6.07 -48.83 42.62
N ARG A 362 6.36 -49.51 41.48
CA ARG A 362 5.59 -50.72 41.10
C ARG A 362 6.35 -52.06 41.12
N TYR A 363 7.60 -52.07 41.53
CA TYR A 363 8.33 -53.33 41.69
C TYR A 363 9.08 -53.34 43.02
N SER A 364 8.36 -53.44 44.16
CA SER A 364 8.91 -54.04 45.38
C SER A 364 8.49 -55.49 45.35
N PHE A 365 9.40 -56.37 44.97
CA PHE A 365 9.27 -57.78 45.27
C PHE A 365 9.64 -57.95 46.76
N GLU A 366 8.67 -58.37 47.57
CA GLU A 366 8.93 -58.91 48.88
C GLU A 366 9.52 -60.31 48.68
N GLU A 367 10.77 -60.49 49.14
CA GLU A 367 11.37 -61.81 49.25
C GLU A 367 10.78 -62.54 50.48
N PHE A 368 10.36 -63.80 50.27
CA PHE A 368 10.17 -64.80 51.28
C PHE A 368 11.44 -65.59 51.47
#